data_ea071fd74e5d8320510b4819f023097f
#
_entry.id   ea071fd74e5d8320510b4819f023097f
#
_cell.length_a   1.000
_cell.length_b   1.000
_cell.length_c   1.000
_cell.angle_alpha   90.00
_cell.angle_beta   90.00
_cell.angle_gamma   90.00
#
_symmetry.space_group_name_H-M   'P 1'
#
loop_
_entity.id
_entity.type
_entity.pdbx_description
1 polymer ?
#
loop_
_entity_poly.entity_id
_entity_poly.type
_entity_poly.pdbx_seq_one_letter_code
_entity_poly.pdbx_strand_id
1 'polypeptide(L)'
;MIARSMVVGLLLVTLLDSCGVWERPSASYSYDHAFIRYWPPCKESGSLRLAVKDLIDMRGVVTTAGSAYVAETGQPATSDAACLMIARARNVQIVGKTNLSELAVAPSGINDFFGTPISPLNKHSNFISGGSSCGSAVAVANGLADIALGTDTAGSIRVPAACCGIVGLKTTFGLVSLQGVFPVEPRYLDTVGPMAKDVDHVVQGMDLLQNGFVARYRAAVAASLRAKRSESGGST
;
A
#
# COMPACT_ATOMS: atom_id res chain seq x y z
N MET A 1 5.43 60.70 -13.46
CA MET A 1 4.77 60.01 -12.35
C MET A 1 4.12 58.68 -12.74
N ILE A 2 3.88 58.38 -14.00
CA ILE A 2 3.22 57.15 -14.49
C ILE A 2 4.17 55.92 -14.51
N ALA A 3 5.46 56.10 -14.75
CA ALA A 3 6.44 54.98 -14.86
C ALA A 3 6.76 54.27 -13.53
N ARG A 4 6.61 54.93 -12.37
CA ARG A 4 6.86 54.30 -11.05
C ARG A 4 5.72 53.38 -10.58
N SER A 5 4.48 53.66 -10.99
CA SER A 5 3.33 52.81 -10.61
C SER A 5 3.27 51.49 -11.37
N MET A 6 3.78 51.44 -12.61
CA MET A 6 3.82 50.20 -13.39
C MET A 6 4.88 49.20 -12.88
N VAL A 7 6.02 49.70 -12.38
CA VAL A 7 7.09 48.80 -11.85
C VAL A 7 6.66 48.15 -10.53
N VAL A 8 5.90 48.88 -9.67
CA VAL A 8 5.40 48.32 -8.42
C VAL A 8 4.30 47.27 -8.67
N GLY A 9 3.44 47.50 -9.67
CA GLY A 9 2.41 46.53 -10.06
C GLY A 9 3.00 45.25 -10.65
N LEU A 10 4.07 45.34 -11.44
CA LEU A 10 4.74 44.17 -12.04
C LEU A 10 5.51 43.38 -10.99
N LEU A 11 6.13 44.02 -9.99
CA LEU A 11 6.80 43.34 -8.88
C LEU A 11 5.81 42.64 -7.94
N LEU A 12 4.61 43.15 -7.75
CA LEU A 12 3.59 42.48 -6.94
C LEU A 12 3.03 41.21 -7.62
N VAL A 13 2.89 41.22 -8.95
CA VAL A 13 2.43 40.04 -9.71
C VAL A 13 3.48 38.93 -9.69
N THR A 14 4.76 39.26 -9.77
CA THR A 14 5.85 38.25 -9.72
C THR A 14 6.07 37.67 -8.33
N LEU A 15 5.67 38.38 -7.25
CA LEU A 15 5.75 37.85 -5.87
C LEU A 15 4.57 36.93 -5.52
N LEU A 16 3.45 37.00 -6.25
CA LEU A 16 2.32 36.08 -6.05
C LEU A 16 2.51 34.74 -6.77
N ASP A 17 3.35 34.68 -7.80
CA ASP A 17 3.71 33.42 -8.49
C ASP A 17 4.69 32.56 -7.70
N SER A 18 5.29 33.05 -6.60
CA SER A 18 6.22 32.29 -5.78
C SER A 18 5.57 31.49 -4.63
N CYS A 19 4.28 31.63 -4.39
CA CYS A 19 3.51 30.62 -3.68
C CYS A 19 3.24 29.49 -4.67
N GLY A 20 4.16 28.53 -4.77
CA GLY A 20 3.92 27.32 -5.51
C GLY A 20 2.63 26.68 -4.98
N VAL A 21 1.52 26.92 -5.67
CA VAL A 21 0.30 26.15 -5.42
C VAL A 21 0.64 24.73 -5.83
N TRP A 22 0.81 23.88 -4.84
CA TRP A 22 1.03 22.47 -5.07
C TRP A 22 -0.16 21.94 -5.88
N GLU A 23 0.07 21.68 -7.17
CA GLU A 23 -0.97 21.07 -7.99
C GLU A 23 -1.24 19.66 -7.44
N ARG A 24 -2.45 19.46 -6.94
CA ARG A 24 -2.90 18.12 -6.55
C ARG A 24 -2.85 17.22 -7.78
N PRO A 25 -2.32 15.99 -7.66
CA PRO A 25 -2.40 15.00 -8.73
C PRO A 25 -3.84 14.90 -9.22
N SER A 26 -4.04 14.88 -10.54
CA SER A 26 -5.39 14.78 -11.09
C SER A 26 -6.06 13.48 -10.66
N ALA A 27 -7.38 13.53 -10.40
CA ALA A 27 -8.19 12.38 -9.96
C ALA A 27 -8.10 11.15 -10.89
N SER A 28 -7.64 11.31 -12.13
CA SER A 28 -7.41 10.22 -13.09
C SER A 28 -6.36 9.20 -12.64
N TYR A 29 -5.53 9.53 -11.66
CA TYR A 29 -4.52 8.61 -11.13
C TYR A 29 -5.02 7.75 -9.96
N SER A 30 -6.22 7.97 -9.43
CA SER A 30 -6.49 7.54 -8.07
C SER A 30 -7.44 6.37 -7.90
N TYR A 31 -8.26 6.00 -8.88
CA TYR A 31 -9.28 4.97 -8.64
C TYR A 31 -9.79 5.03 -7.18
N ASP A 32 -10.59 6.07 -6.85
CA ASP A 32 -11.04 6.40 -5.49
C ASP A 32 -9.88 6.71 -4.51
N HIS A 33 -8.81 7.33 -5.00
CA HIS A 33 -7.59 7.66 -4.25
C HIS A 33 -6.81 6.44 -3.71
N ALA A 34 -7.11 5.22 -4.21
CA ALA A 34 -6.41 4.01 -3.79
C ALA A 34 -4.93 3.99 -4.22
N PHE A 35 -4.60 4.64 -5.34
CA PHE A 35 -3.25 4.66 -5.88
C PHE A 35 -2.68 6.08 -5.95
N ILE A 36 -1.40 6.22 -5.61
CA ILE A 36 -0.57 7.38 -5.95
C ILE A 36 -0.13 7.26 -7.41
N ARG A 37 0.20 6.03 -7.84
CA ARG A 37 0.57 5.73 -9.21
C ARG A 37 -0.01 4.39 -9.62
N TYR A 38 -0.79 4.37 -10.70
CA TYR A 38 -1.45 3.17 -11.20
C TYR A 38 -0.93 2.81 -12.60
N TRP A 39 -0.70 1.52 -12.82
CA TRP A 39 -0.36 0.93 -14.11
C TRP A 39 -1.45 -0.09 -14.47
N PRO A 40 -2.30 0.21 -15.46
CA PRO A 40 -3.37 -0.71 -15.84
C PRO A 40 -2.82 -2.09 -16.19
N PRO A 41 -3.47 -3.17 -15.74
CA PRO A 41 -3.05 -4.52 -16.10
C PRO A 41 -3.18 -4.76 -17.63
N CYS A 42 -2.26 -5.53 -18.20
CA CYS A 42 -2.40 -6.02 -19.58
C CYS A 42 -3.65 -6.90 -19.66
N LYS A 43 -4.51 -6.63 -20.66
CA LYS A 43 -5.82 -7.32 -20.82
C LYS A 43 -5.71 -8.84 -21.02
N GLU A 44 -4.54 -9.34 -21.42
CA GLU A 44 -4.34 -10.75 -21.80
C GLU A 44 -3.76 -11.62 -20.69
N SER A 45 -3.38 -11.05 -19.54
CA SER A 45 -2.77 -11.85 -18.48
C SER A 45 -3.79 -12.17 -17.41
N GLY A 46 -4.21 -13.44 -17.30
CA GLY A 46 -4.83 -14.00 -16.10
C GLY A 46 -3.88 -14.06 -14.90
N SER A 47 -2.80 -13.26 -14.93
CA SER A 47 -1.78 -13.22 -13.88
C SER A 47 -2.25 -12.42 -12.67
N LEU A 48 -1.79 -12.85 -11.49
CA LEU A 48 -2.05 -12.19 -10.21
C LEU A 48 -1.64 -10.70 -10.26
N ARG A 49 -2.56 -9.82 -9.83
CA ARG A 49 -2.36 -8.37 -9.76
C ARG A 49 -1.92 -7.98 -8.35
N LEU A 50 -0.70 -7.44 -8.24
CA LEU A 50 -0.10 -7.01 -6.98
C LEU A 50 -0.06 -5.49 -6.89
N ALA A 51 -0.65 -4.91 -5.84
CA ALA A 51 -0.47 -3.52 -5.47
C ALA A 51 0.60 -3.39 -4.37
N VAL A 52 1.34 -2.29 -4.36
CA VAL A 52 2.49 -2.10 -3.46
C VAL A 52 2.35 -0.77 -2.74
N LYS A 53 2.29 -0.78 -1.40
CA LYS A 53 2.25 0.45 -0.60
C LYS A 53 3.42 1.37 -0.91
N ASP A 54 3.15 2.68 -0.98
CA ASP A 54 4.16 3.67 -1.33
C ASP A 54 5.14 4.02 -0.19
N LEU A 55 5.47 3.02 0.62
CA LEU A 55 6.63 2.93 1.51
C LEU A 55 7.66 1.91 1.03
N ILE A 56 7.31 1.11 0.01
CA ILE A 56 8.13 0.00 -0.47
C ILE A 56 8.78 0.44 -1.78
N ASP A 57 10.08 0.46 -1.83
CA ASP A 57 10.86 0.89 -2.99
C ASP A 57 10.58 0.00 -4.21
N MET A 58 10.40 0.67 -5.34
CA MET A 58 10.38 0.06 -6.66
C MET A 58 11.37 0.78 -7.55
N ARG A 59 12.27 0.03 -8.18
CA ARG A 59 13.31 0.57 -9.05
C ARG A 59 12.75 1.52 -10.09
N GLY A 60 13.32 2.72 -10.18
CA GLY A 60 12.93 3.77 -11.13
C GLY A 60 11.69 4.55 -10.73
N VAL A 61 11.14 4.34 -9.53
CA VAL A 61 9.96 5.04 -9.01
C VAL A 61 10.31 5.74 -7.70
N VAL A 62 9.83 6.97 -7.52
CA VAL A 62 9.95 7.68 -6.24
C VAL A 62 9.05 7.00 -5.23
N THR A 63 9.57 6.71 -4.04
CA THR A 63 8.79 6.30 -2.86
C THR A 63 8.43 7.57 -2.09
N THR A 64 7.18 8.03 -2.22
CA THR A 64 6.77 9.33 -1.68
C THR A 64 6.43 9.30 -0.21
N ALA A 65 6.21 8.13 0.37
CA ALA A 65 5.69 7.96 1.73
C ALA A 65 4.37 8.73 1.97
N GLY A 66 3.59 8.97 0.91
CA GLY A 66 2.35 9.76 0.98
C GLY A 66 2.57 11.25 1.21
N SER A 67 3.80 11.75 1.13
CA SER A 67 4.17 13.14 1.39
C SER A 67 4.34 13.93 0.10
N ALA A 68 3.73 15.10 0.04
CA ALA A 68 3.91 16.05 -1.04
C ALA A 68 5.38 16.47 -1.19
N TYR A 69 6.04 16.78 -0.08
CA TYR A 69 7.44 17.20 -0.07
C TYR A 69 8.37 16.10 -0.63
N VAL A 70 8.17 14.85 -0.19
CA VAL A 70 8.97 13.72 -0.69
C VAL A 70 8.64 13.41 -2.15
N ALA A 71 7.40 13.60 -2.59
CA ALA A 71 7.00 13.43 -3.99
C ALA A 71 7.75 14.40 -4.92
N GLU A 72 7.96 15.65 -4.46
CA GLU A 72 8.65 16.69 -5.23
C GLU A 72 10.18 16.56 -5.19
N THR A 73 10.74 16.28 -4.02
CA THR A 73 12.21 16.33 -3.80
C THR A 73 12.88 14.97 -3.87
N GLY A 74 12.12 13.87 -3.75
CA GLY A 74 12.62 12.51 -3.71
C GLY A 74 13.22 12.07 -5.03
N GLN A 75 14.19 11.15 -4.94
CA GLN A 75 14.79 10.53 -6.11
C GLN A 75 14.20 9.14 -6.34
N PRO A 76 14.08 8.70 -7.60
CA PRO A 76 13.66 7.34 -7.91
C PRO A 76 14.56 6.31 -7.24
N ALA A 77 13.97 5.27 -6.65
CA ALA A 77 14.72 4.19 -6.02
C ALA A 77 15.66 3.50 -7.03
N THR A 78 16.88 3.21 -6.63
CA THR A 78 17.90 2.57 -7.48
C THR A 78 17.70 1.06 -7.62
N SER A 79 16.95 0.46 -6.69
CA SER A 79 16.64 -0.98 -6.65
C SER A 79 15.21 -1.21 -6.14
N ASP A 80 14.66 -2.40 -6.41
CA ASP A 80 13.45 -2.86 -5.73
C ASP A 80 13.75 -3.21 -4.27
N ALA A 81 12.79 -3.02 -3.38
CA ALA A 81 12.85 -3.52 -2.01
C ALA A 81 12.97 -5.06 -2.00
N ALA A 82 13.71 -5.59 -1.01
CA ALA A 82 13.95 -7.03 -0.90
C ALA A 82 12.65 -7.86 -0.84
N CYS A 83 11.59 -7.33 -0.26
CA CYS A 83 10.29 -8.00 -0.19
C CYS A 83 9.60 -8.19 -1.57
N LEU A 84 10.06 -7.51 -2.62
CA LEU A 84 9.52 -7.65 -3.98
C LEU A 84 10.25 -8.70 -4.83
N MET A 85 11.39 -9.23 -4.37
CA MET A 85 12.25 -10.11 -5.17
C MET A 85 11.52 -11.33 -5.72
N ILE A 86 10.70 -12.01 -4.91
CA ILE A 86 9.96 -13.20 -5.34
C ILE A 86 8.88 -12.84 -6.36
N ALA A 87 8.14 -11.74 -6.11
CA ALA A 87 7.13 -11.26 -7.04
C ALA A 87 7.73 -10.93 -8.42
N ARG A 88 8.90 -10.27 -8.44
CA ARG A 88 9.65 -9.98 -9.68
C ARG A 88 10.13 -11.24 -10.38
N ALA A 89 10.73 -12.17 -9.64
CA ALA A 89 11.22 -13.44 -10.19
C ALA A 89 10.10 -14.29 -10.83
N ARG A 90 8.87 -14.15 -10.32
CA ARG A 90 7.68 -14.86 -10.85
C ARG A 90 6.90 -14.03 -11.88
N ASN A 91 7.42 -12.88 -12.32
CA ASN A 91 6.76 -11.96 -13.24
C ASN A 91 5.33 -11.60 -12.82
N VAL A 92 5.10 -11.44 -11.49
CA VAL A 92 3.80 -10.98 -10.96
C VAL A 92 3.53 -9.58 -11.46
N GLN A 93 2.32 -9.34 -11.94
CA GLN A 93 1.92 -8.04 -12.47
C GLN A 93 1.73 -7.03 -11.34
N ILE A 94 2.67 -6.10 -11.18
CA ILE A 94 2.52 -4.98 -10.25
C ILE A 94 1.67 -3.91 -10.92
N VAL A 95 0.52 -3.58 -10.31
CA VAL A 95 -0.47 -2.64 -10.86
C VAL A 95 -0.37 -1.22 -10.29
N GLY A 96 0.48 -0.98 -9.31
CA GLY A 96 0.69 0.39 -8.85
C GLY A 96 1.31 0.53 -7.47
N LYS A 97 1.61 1.80 -7.14
CA LYS A 97 1.99 2.26 -5.80
C LYS A 97 0.74 2.78 -5.10
N THR A 98 0.36 2.18 -3.97
CA THR A 98 -0.87 2.53 -3.26
C THR A 98 -0.68 3.67 -2.27
N ASN A 99 -1.73 4.45 -2.11
CA ASN A 99 -1.79 5.59 -1.21
C ASN A 99 -1.72 5.17 0.27
N LEU A 100 -1.35 6.13 1.11
CA LEU A 100 -1.19 5.92 2.55
C LEU A 100 -1.36 7.24 3.30
N SER A 101 -1.59 7.19 4.63
CA SER A 101 -1.43 8.38 5.47
C SER A 101 0.00 8.90 5.37
N GLU A 102 0.19 10.20 5.30
CA GLU A 102 1.51 10.81 5.17
C GLU A 102 2.50 10.22 6.18
N LEU A 103 3.70 9.84 5.71
CA LEU A 103 4.78 9.20 6.48
C LEU A 103 4.35 7.96 7.29
N ALA A 104 3.18 7.40 6.99
CA ALA A 104 2.57 6.25 7.67
C ALA A 104 2.31 6.42 9.18
N VAL A 105 2.26 7.64 9.70
CA VAL A 105 2.16 7.92 11.15
C VAL A 105 0.73 7.96 11.69
N ALA A 106 -0.30 7.96 10.83
CA ALA A 106 -1.69 8.04 11.26
C ALA A 106 -2.51 6.79 10.91
N PRO A 107 -3.36 6.28 11.81
CA PRO A 107 -4.23 5.14 11.55
C PRO A 107 -5.52 5.50 10.81
N SER A 108 -5.74 6.78 10.48
CA SER A 108 -6.95 7.27 9.83
C SER A 108 -7.03 6.95 8.33
N GLY A 109 -5.90 6.90 7.64
CA GLY A 109 -5.86 6.80 6.18
C GLY A 109 -6.06 8.14 5.47
N ILE A 110 -6.15 9.24 6.20
CA ILE A 110 -6.30 10.58 5.62
C ILE A 110 -4.99 11.00 4.96
N ASN A 111 -5.11 11.50 3.73
CA ASN A 111 -4.02 12.12 2.99
C ASN A 111 -4.57 13.33 2.22
N ASP A 112 -4.14 14.53 2.61
CA ASP A 112 -4.65 15.78 2.04
C ASP A 112 -4.08 16.07 0.65
N PHE A 113 -2.89 15.56 0.33
CA PHE A 113 -2.22 15.81 -0.94
C PHE A 113 -2.67 14.83 -2.03
N PHE A 114 -2.58 13.52 -1.78
CA PHE A 114 -2.99 12.51 -2.76
C PHE A 114 -4.48 12.18 -2.72
N GLY A 115 -5.23 12.80 -1.80
CA GLY A 115 -6.63 12.49 -1.53
C GLY A 115 -6.79 11.31 -0.56
N THR A 116 -7.94 11.24 0.09
CA THR A 116 -8.22 10.22 1.10
C THR A 116 -9.03 9.07 0.51
N PRO A 117 -8.51 7.83 0.50
CA PRO A 117 -9.29 6.67 0.07
C PRO A 117 -10.48 6.44 0.99
N ILE A 118 -11.64 6.15 0.40
CA ILE A 118 -12.89 5.92 1.12
C ILE A 118 -13.18 4.42 1.18
N SER A 119 -13.65 3.96 2.34
CA SER A 119 -14.03 2.56 2.53
C SER A 119 -15.20 2.17 1.62
N PRO A 120 -15.10 1.07 0.86
CA PRO A 120 -16.20 0.60 0.00
C PRO A 120 -17.33 -0.06 0.77
N LEU A 121 -17.21 -0.32 2.07
CA LEU A 121 -18.26 -0.98 2.88
C LEU A 121 -19.53 -0.15 2.99
N ASN A 122 -19.42 1.18 2.93
CA ASN A 122 -20.59 2.05 2.92
C ASN A 122 -20.39 3.23 1.96
N LYS A 123 -20.87 3.06 0.75
CA LYS A 123 -20.79 4.07 -0.32
C LYS A 123 -21.60 5.35 -0.05
N HIS A 124 -22.53 5.31 0.93
CA HIS A 124 -23.38 6.45 1.26
C HIS A 124 -22.83 7.34 2.38
N SER A 125 -21.81 6.89 3.11
CA SER A 125 -21.38 7.54 4.36
C SER A 125 -19.93 8.04 4.36
N ASN A 126 -19.21 7.97 3.24
CA ASN A 126 -17.81 8.45 3.10
C ASN A 126 -16.91 8.08 4.29
N PHE A 127 -17.04 6.87 4.81
CA PHE A 127 -16.18 6.41 5.90
C PHE A 127 -14.72 6.31 5.44
N ILE A 128 -13.82 6.83 6.25
CA ILE A 128 -12.39 6.65 6.02
C ILE A 128 -12.03 5.17 5.99
N SER A 129 -11.08 4.82 5.15
CA SER A 129 -10.64 3.43 4.97
C SER A 129 -9.74 2.90 6.08
N GLY A 130 -9.42 3.73 7.08
CA GLY A 130 -8.37 3.40 8.03
C GLY A 130 -6.99 3.40 7.38
N GLY A 131 -5.93 3.38 8.18
CA GLY A 131 -4.55 3.51 7.71
C GLY A 131 -3.53 2.79 8.61
N SER A 132 -2.32 2.99 8.24
CA SER A 132 -1.76 3.82 7.16
C SER A 132 -1.82 3.18 5.76
N SER A 133 -2.03 1.87 5.58
CA SER A 133 -2.11 1.21 4.27
C SER A 133 -3.51 1.34 3.63
N CYS A 134 -4.08 2.54 3.67
CA CYS A 134 -5.45 2.85 3.21
C CYS A 134 -5.67 2.49 1.74
N GLY A 135 -4.78 2.94 0.85
CA GLY A 135 -4.87 2.66 -0.57
C GLY A 135 -4.73 1.19 -0.91
N SER A 136 -3.87 0.44 -0.18
CA SER A 136 -3.74 -1.01 -0.34
C SER A 136 -5.05 -1.73 -0.02
N ALA A 137 -5.72 -1.35 1.07
CA ALA A 137 -7.00 -1.93 1.44
C ALA A 137 -8.10 -1.63 0.42
N VAL A 138 -8.22 -0.36 0.01
CA VAL A 138 -9.23 0.06 -0.97
C VAL A 138 -8.99 -0.55 -2.34
N ALA A 139 -7.73 -0.69 -2.78
CA ALA A 139 -7.38 -1.34 -4.05
C ALA A 139 -7.86 -2.80 -4.09
N VAL A 140 -7.67 -3.55 -3.00
CA VAL A 140 -8.16 -4.93 -2.89
C VAL A 140 -9.69 -4.99 -2.79
N ALA A 141 -10.28 -4.19 -1.92
CA ALA A 141 -11.72 -4.19 -1.67
C ALA A 141 -12.54 -3.80 -2.92
N ASN A 142 -12.01 -2.92 -3.77
CA ASN A 142 -12.61 -2.55 -5.06
C ASN A 142 -12.22 -3.48 -6.23
N GLY A 143 -11.46 -4.56 -5.98
CA GLY A 143 -11.05 -5.51 -7.01
C GLY A 143 -10.04 -4.95 -8.03
N LEU A 144 -9.33 -3.87 -7.69
CA LEU A 144 -8.27 -3.28 -8.54
C LEU A 144 -6.95 -4.07 -8.44
N ALA A 145 -6.75 -4.78 -7.33
CA ALA A 145 -5.66 -5.73 -7.11
C ALA A 145 -6.20 -6.99 -6.44
N ASP A 146 -5.56 -8.13 -6.70
CA ASP A 146 -5.89 -9.41 -6.05
C ASP A 146 -5.22 -9.51 -4.68
N ILE A 147 -4.00 -8.99 -4.60
CA ILE A 147 -3.19 -8.87 -3.39
C ILE A 147 -2.58 -7.47 -3.33
N ALA A 148 -2.48 -6.90 -2.14
CA ALA A 148 -1.69 -5.71 -1.89
C ALA A 148 -0.66 -5.96 -0.78
N LEU A 149 0.54 -5.40 -0.92
CA LEU A 149 1.51 -5.33 0.17
C LEU A 149 1.30 -4.04 0.95
N GLY A 150 1.20 -4.18 2.26
CA GLY A 150 1.18 -3.09 3.22
C GLY A 150 2.34 -3.17 4.19
N THR A 151 2.46 -2.18 5.07
CA THR A 151 3.37 -2.17 6.21
C THR A 151 2.57 -2.01 7.51
N ASP A 152 3.01 -2.64 8.57
CA ASP A 152 2.34 -2.56 9.87
C ASP A 152 3.36 -2.37 11.00
N THR A 153 3.29 -1.24 11.65
CA THR A 153 4.05 -0.89 12.85
C THR A 153 3.18 -1.04 14.09
N ALA A 154 2.00 -0.38 14.09
CA ALA A 154 1.07 -0.36 15.22
C ALA A 154 -0.38 -0.69 14.81
N GLY A 155 -0.60 -1.26 13.60
CA GLY A 155 -1.93 -1.60 13.09
C GLY A 155 -2.14 -1.29 11.63
N SER A 156 -1.13 -0.77 10.93
CA SER A 156 -1.27 -0.17 9.59
C SER A 156 -1.60 -1.13 8.43
N ILE A 157 -1.67 -2.44 8.66
CA ILE A 157 -2.31 -3.43 7.78
C ILE A 157 -3.68 -3.80 8.33
N ARG A 158 -3.75 -4.10 9.62
CA ARG A 158 -4.92 -4.68 10.28
C ARG A 158 -6.09 -3.71 10.35
N VAL A 159 -5.82 -2.44 10.69
CA VAL A 159 -6.85 -1.39 10.79
C VAL A 159 -7.53 -1.17 9.43
N PRO A 160 -6.81 -0.84 8.34
CA PRO A 160 -7.49 -0.61 7.06
C PRO A 160 -8.12 -1.89 6.48
N ALA A 161 -7.56 -3.07 6.76
CA ALA A 161 -8.21 -4.33 6.36
C ALA A 161 -9.58 -4.49 7.02
N ALA A 162 -9.67 -4.24 8.32
CA ALA A 162 -10.95 -4.27 9.05
C ALA A 162 -11.93 -3.21 8.55
N CYS A 163 -11.47 -1.98 8.32
CA CYS A 163 -12.31 -0.88 7.82
C CYS A 163 -12.81 -1.10 6.37
N CYS A 164 -12.13 -1.91 5.58
CA CYS A 164 -12.50 -2.20 4.19
C CYS A 164 -13.11 -3.59 3.98
N GLY A 165 -13.30 -4.40 5.04
CA GLY A 165 -13.91 -5.72 4.97
C GLY A 165 -13.07 -6.77 4.23
N ILE A 166 -11.76 -6.69 4.33
CA ILE A 166 -10.80 -7.63 3.73
C ILE A 166 -9.92 -8.30 4.79
N VAL A 167 -9.09 -9.23 4.37
CA VAL A 167 -8.12 -9.89 5.26
C VAL A 167 -6.75 -9.21 5.16
N GLY A 168 -6.18 -8.84 6.30
CA GLY A 168 -4.83 -8.28 6.40
C GLY A 168 -3.98 -9.04 7.40
N LEU A 169 -2.77 -9.44 7.00
CA LEU A 169 -1.84 -10.18 7.85
C LEU A 169 -0.64 -9.35 8.23
N LYS A 170 -0.54 -9.00 9.53
CA LYS A 170 0.73 -8.52 10.10
C LYS A 170 1.65 -9.71 10.31
N THR A 171 2.78 -9.73 9.62
CA THR A 171 3.77 -10.80 9.75
C THR A 171 4.51 -10.73 11.08
N THR A 172 5.16 -11.82 11.46
CA THR A 172 6.11 -11.81 12.58
C THR A 172 7.26 -10.85 12.28
N PHE A 173 7.64 -10.04 13.28
CA PHE A 173 8.79 -9.15 13.17
C PHE A 173 10.05 -9.93 12.76
N GLY A 174 10.82 -9.38 11.80
CA GLY A 174 12.02 -9.99 11.26
C GLY A 174 11.79 -11.11 10.23
N LEU A 175 10.54 -11.56 10.01
CA LEU A 175 10.23 -12.61 9.03
C LEU A 175 10.44 -12.13 7.58
N VAL A 176 10.11 -10.88 7.28
CA VAL A 176 10.24 -10.27 5.95
C VAL A 176 11.27 -9.15 6.04
N SER A 177 12.21 -9.12 5.09
CA SER A 177 13.24 -8.07 5.04
C SER A 177 12.62 -6.69 4.85
N LEU A 178 13.11 -5.71 5.59
CA LEU A 178 12.74 -4.29 5.49
C LEU A 178 13.70 -3.49 4.59
N GLN A 179 14.66 -4.13 3.93
CA GLN A 179 15.58 -3.45 3.01
C GLN A 179 14.79 -2.83 1.85
N GLY A 180 14.93 -1.51 1.66
CA GLY A 180 14.16 -0.74 0.68
C GLY A 180 12.73 -0.44 1.12
N VAL A 181 12.44 -0.48 2.43
CA VAL A 181 11.18 -0.03 3.01
C VAL A 181 11.42 1.23 3.82
N PHE A 182 10.63 2.28 3.58
CA PHE A 182 10.70 3.52 4.33
C PHE A 182 10.42 3.24 5.82
N PRO A 183 11.33 3.61 6.75
CA PRO A 183 11.24 3.21 8.14
C PRO A 183 10.24 4.07 8.94
N VAL A 184 9.48 3.45 9.85
CA VAL A 184 8.69 4.11 10.89
C VAL A 184 9.27 3.75 12.27
N GLU A 185 9.31 2.47 12.62
CA GLU A 185 10.00 1.91 13.79
C GLU A 185 10.63 0.56 13.42
N PRO A 186 11.77 0.59 12.68
CA PRO A 186 12.35 -0.61 12.07
C PRO A 186 13.06 -1.52 13.07
N ARG A 187 13.29 -1.05 14.32
CA ARG A 187 14.05 -1.82 15.31
C ARG A 187 13.23 -2.95 15.93
N TYR A 188 11.90 -2.75 16.10
CA TYR A 188 11.09 -3.68 16.87
C TYR A 188 9.68 -3.92 16.32
N LEU A 189 9.16 -3.05 15.45
CA LEU A 189 7.73 -3.05 15.14
C LEU A 189 7.41 -3.20 13.66
N ASP A 190 8.19 -2.59 12.76
CA ASP A 190 7.88 -2.55 11.34
C ASP A 190 7.84 -3.94 10.72
N THR A 191 6.79 -4.22 9.98
CA THR A 191 6.64 -5.45 9.21
C THR A 191 6.04 -5.14 7.84
N VAL A 192 6.33 -5.98 6.84
CA VAL A 192 5.64 -6.02 5.56
C VAL A 192 4.73 -7.24 5.55
N GLY A 193 3.50 -7.06 5.08
CA GLY A 193 2.56 -8.17 5.00
C GLY A 193 1.50 -7.99 3.91
N PRO A 194 0.81 -9.07 3.53
CA PRO A 194 -0.20 -9.08 2.50
C PRO A 194 -1.57 -8.67 3.03
N MET A 195 -2.35 -8.06 2.13
CA MET A 195 -3.76 -7.77 2.25
C MET A 195 -4.47 -8.35 1.04
N ALA A 196 -5.59 -9.05 1.23
CA ALA A 196 -6.35 -9.67 0.15
C ALA A 196 -7.82 -9.87 0.57
N LYS A 197 -8.69 -10.21 -0.39
CA LYS A 197 -10.13 -10.40 -0.14
C LYS A 197 -10.45 -11.56 0.80
N ASP A 198 -9.59 -12.59 0.85
CA ASP A 198 -9.77 -13.80 1.64
C ASP A 198 -8.42 -14.40 2.10
N VAL A 199 -8.48 -15.42 2.95
CA VAL A 199 -7.31 -16.07 3.52
C VAL A 199 -6.46 -16.79 2.47
N ASP A 200 -7.07 -17.40 1.46
CA ASP A 200 -6.35 -18.12 0.42
C ASP A 200 -5.47 -17.17 -0.41
N HIS A 201 -5.95 -15.97 -0.72
CA HIS A 201 -5.16 -14.94 -1.37
C HIS A 201 -4.10 -14.33 -0.44
N VAL A 202 -4.37 -14.21 0.88
CA VAL A 202 -3.34 -13.83 1.85
C VAL A 202 -2.22 -14.86 1.91
N VAL A 203 -2.54 -16.16 1.86
CA VAL A 203 -1.55 -17.24 1.80
C VAL A 203 -0.71 -17.16 0.51
N GLN A 204 -1.32 -16.84 -0.63
CA GLN A 204 -0.59 -16.56 -1.87
C GLN A 204 0.31 -15.32 -1.73
N GLY A 205 -0.18 -14.25 -1.09
CA GLY A 205 0.60 -13.05 -0.79
C GLY A 205 1.81 -13.35 0.09
N MET A 206 1.65 -14.22 1.10
CA MET A 206 2.76 -14.69 1.90
C MET A 206 3.78 -15.48 1.08
N ASP A 207 3.34 -16.22 0.06
CA ASP A 207 4.24 -16.98 -0.83
C ASP A 207 5.06 -16.06 -1.75
N LEU A 208 4.60 -14.81 -1.97
CA LEU A 208 5.39 -13.76 -2.62
C LEU A 208 6.43 -13.11 -1.70
N LEU A 209 6.25 -13.24 -0.39
CA LEU A 209 7.18 -12.72 0.63
C LEU A 209 8.13 -13.82 1.15
N GLN A 210 7.67 -15.07 1.17
CA GLN A 210 8.37 -16.24 1.72
C GLN A 210 8.18 -17.44 0.80
N ASN A 211 9.14 -17.69 -0.07
CA ASN A 211 9.06 -18.75 -1.08
C ASN A 211 8.66 -20.11 -0.48
N GLY A 212 7.68 -20.79 -1.10
CA GLY A 212 7.15 -22.08 -0.65
C GLY A 212 6.20 -22.00 0.55
N PHE A 213 5.72 -20.80 0.91
CA PHE A 213 4.78 -20.62 2.03
C PHE A 213 3.47 -21.39 1.83
N VAL A 214 2.90 -21.39 0.63
CA VAL A 214 1.67 -22.12 0.30
C VAL A 214 1.79 -23.62 0.64
N ALA A 215 2.91 -24.24 0.26
CA ALA A 215 3.13 -25.67 0.54
C ALA A 215 3.24 -25.95 2.03
N ARG A 216 4.00 -25.13 2.77
CA ARG A 216 4.13 -25.24 4.23
C ARG A 216 2.80 -25.03 4.95
N TYR A 217 2.02 -24.03 4.54
CA TYR A 217 0.71 -23.74 5.10
C TYR A 217 -0.24 -24.94 4.91
N ARG A 218 -0.35 -25.47 3.68
CA ARG A 218 -1.22 -26.64 3.39
C ARG A 218 -0.81 -27.87 4.20
N ALA A 219 0.48 -28.13 4.34
CA ALA A 219 0.99 -29.23 5.16
C ALA A 219 0.62 -29.05 6.64
N ALA A 220 0.76 -27.84 7.19
CA ALA A 220 0.39 -27.55 8.57
C ALA A 220 -1.12 -27.70 8.83
N VAL A 221 -1.96 -27.21 7.92
CA VAL A 221 -3.42 -27.38 8.00
C VAL A 221 -3.80 -28.86 7.97
N ALA A 222 -3.22 -29.64 7.04
CA ALA A 222 -3.49 -31.09 6.96
C ALA A 222 -3.05 -31.83 8.23
N ALA A 223 -1.92 -31.48 8.82
CA ALA A 223 -1.46 -32.06 10.09
C ALA A 223 -2.41 -31.73 11.25
N SER A 224 -2.86 -30.48 11.36
CA SER A 224 -3.82 -30.05 12.39
C SER A 224 -5.15 -30.78 12.28
N LEU A 225 -5.66 -30.97 11.06
CA LEU A 225 -6.91 -31.71 10.85
C LEU A 225 -6.80 -33.20 11.21
N ARG A 226 -5.64 -33.83 10.99
CA ARG A 226 -5.39 -35.22 11.41
C ARG A 226 -5.33 -35.35 12.92
N ALA A 227 -4.65 -34.41 13.61
CA ALA A 227 -4.58 -34.40 15.07
C ALA A 227 -5.99 -34.32 15.70
N LYS A 228 -6.83 -33.39 15.22
CA LYS A 228 -8.20 -33.24 15.70
C LYS A 228 -9.07 -34.50 15.51
N ARG A 229 -8.88 -35.22 14.38
CA ARG A 229 -9.60 -36.48 14.14
C ARG A 229 -9.17 -37.63 15.08
N SER A 230 -7.89 -37.69 15.42
CA SER A 230 -7.39 -38.70 16.37
C SER A 230 -7.92 -38.45 17.79
N GLU A 231 -8.08 -37.20 18.22
CA GLU A 231 -8.65 -36.83 19.50
C GLU A 231 -10.16 -37.12 19.57
N SER A 232 -10.92 -36.92 18.50
CA SER A 232 -12.37 -37.17 18.45
C SER A 232 -12.76 -38.62 18.25
N GLY A 233 -11.86 -39.50 17.74
CA GLY A 233 -12.08 -40.93 17.56
C GLY A 233 -11.70 -41.80 18.76
N GLY A 234 -11.13 -41.25 19.83
CA GLY A 234 -10.69 -41.95 21.01
C GLY A 234 -11.70 -42.02 22.17
N SER A 235 -12.92 -41.51 22.01
CA SER A 235 -13.99 -41.55 23.03
C SER A 235 -15.12 -42.49 22.61
N THR A 236 -14.85 -43.78 22.60
CA THR A 236 -15.89 -44.86 22.62
C THR A 236 -15.66 -45.75 23.79
#